data_ad712a0101a224f6cb0f86fb03fd5f04
#
_entry.id   ad712a0101a224f6cb0f86fb03fd5f04
#
_cell.length_a   1.000
_cell.length_b   1.000
_cell.length_c   1.000
_cell.angle_alpha   90.00
_cell.angle_beta   90.00
_cell.angle_gamma   90.00
#
_symmetry.space_group_name_H-M   'P 1'
#
loop_
_entity.id
_entity.type
_entity.pdbx_description
1 polymer ?
#
loop_
_entity_poly.entity_id
_entity_poly.type
_entity_poly.pdbx_seq_one_letter_code
_entity_poly.pdbx_strand_id
1 'polypeptide(L)'
;MANTPLILTGKVAVVTGGTSGIGRAIVHGLAEAGADVVATSRRQAQVEATAADVEARGRRTVRVVCDVTDRGSLESARDLVLAALGRVDILVNCAGRTKRQPTLDMDEADWRAILDTNLLGTLRACQVFGRPMLERGSGRIVNIASLGSFVALYEVAAYSASKAAVASLTKSLALEWGPRGVNVNAIAPGVFPTDLNRSLLEGTGRGQEFIARTPLRRFGRVEELAGAAVFLASDAASFVNGEILVVDGGFLASGVNQ
;
A
#
# COMPACT_ATOMS: atom_id res chain seq x y z
N MET A 1 9.65 -28.70 11.51
CA MET A 1 8.40 -28.09 11.00
C MET A 1 8.68 -27.57 9.61
N ALA A 2 7.88 -27.92 8.62
CA ALA A 2 8.03 -27.39 7.28
C ALA A 2 7.83 -25.85 7.35
N ASN A 3 8.84 -25.11 6.88
CA ASN A 3 8.79 -23.66 6.84
C ASN A 3 7.75 -23.27 5.78
N THR A 4 6.54 -22.89 6.20
CA THR A 4 5.54 -22.41 5.26
C THR A 4 5.99 -21.04 4.76
N PRO A 5 6.27 -20.85 3.47
CA PRO A 5 6.92 -19.63 2.97
C PRO A 5 6.07 -18.34 3.12
N LEU A 6 4.79 -18.46 3.50
CA LEU A 6 3.87 -17.34 3.77
C LEU A 6 3.82 -16.89 5.24
N ILE A 7 4.59 -17.51 6.15
CA ILE A 7 4.63 -17.15 7.57
C ILE A 7 5.55 -15.93 7.75
N LEU A 8 5.06 -14.93 8.51
CA LEU A 8 5.79 -13.70 8.82
C LEU A 8 6.21 -13.61 10.30
N THR A 9 6.21 -14.71 11.03
CA THR A 9 6.60 -14.75 12.45
C THR A 9 8.02 -14.21 12.65
N GLY A 10 8.20 -13.28 13.59
CA GLY A 10 9.46 -12.61 13.87
C GLY A 10 9.81 -11.47 12.90
N LYS A 11 8.94 -11.16 11.95
CA LYS A 11 9.08 -9.98 11.08
C LYS A 11 8.35 -8.78 11.68
N VAL A 12 8.87 -7.60 11.41
CA VAL A 12 8.26 -6.31 11.77
C VAL A 12 7.85 -5.58 10.51
N ALA A 13 6.56 -5.27 10.41
CA ALA A 13 5.97 -4.54 9.28
C ALA A 13 5.54 -3.13 9.67
N VAL A 14 5.82 -2.16 8.82
CA VAL A 14 5.29 -0.79 8.91
C VAL A 14 4.34 -0.56 7.73
N VAL A 15 3.12 -0.07 8.01
CA VAL A 15 2.12 0.22 6.99
C VAL A 15 1.75 1.70 7.06
N THR A 16 2.22 2.50 6.10
CA THR A 16 1.80 3.90 5.99
C THR A 16 0.37 3.97 5.44
N GLY A 17 -0.49 4.82 6.02
CA GLY A 17 -1.92 4.80 5.71
C GLY A 17 -2.62 3.51 6.16
N GLY A 18 -2.08 2.82 7.16
CA GLY A 18 -2.52 1.51 7.64
C GLY A 18 -3.78 1.52 8.52
N THR A 19 -4.41 2.67 8.75
CA THR A 19 -5.48 2.79 9.75
C THR A 19 -6.91 2.81 9.19
N SER A 20 -7.07 2.65 7.88
CA SER A 20 -8.39 2.61 7.23
C SER A 20 -8.33 1.86 5.88
N GLY A 21 -9.49 1.44 5.39
CA GLY A 21 -9.66 0.85 4.05
C GLY A 21 -8.66 -0.26 3.74
N ILE A 22 -8.04 -0.18 2.56
CA ILE A 22 -7.05 -1.15 2.07
C ILE A 22 -5.88 -1.32 3.05
N GLY A 23 -5.34 -0.21 3.57
CA GLY A 23 -4.20 -0.26 4.48
C GLY A 23 -4.50 -1.04 5.76
N ARG A 24 -5.70 -0.83 6.37
CA ARG A 24 -6.12 -1.57 7.58
C ARG A 24 -6.33 -3.06 7.30
N ALA A 25 -6.90 -3.40 6.16
CA ALA A 25 -7.05 -4.79 5.76
C ALA A 25 -5.68 -5.49 5.59
N ILE A 26 -4.71 -4.80 5.01
CA ILE A 26 -3.33 -5.30 4.89
C ILE A 26 -2.68 -5.45 6.27
N VAL A 27 -2.85 -4.49 7.19
CA VAL A 27 -2.38 -4.59 8.58
C VAL A 27 -2.90 -5.87 9.25
N HIS A 28 -4.20 -6.14 9.11
CA HIS A 28 -4.81 -7.35 9.67
C HIS A 28 -4.20 -8.62 9.07
N GLY A 29 -4.09 -8.69 7.73
CA GLY A 29 -3.52 -9.88 7.08
C GLY A 29 -2.04 -10.13 7.44
N LEU A 30 -1.22 -9.09 7.56
CA LEU A 30 0.17 -9.21 8.00
C LEU A 30 0.26 -9.70 9.46
N ALA A 31 -0.61 -9.19 10.35
CA ALA A 31 -0.68 -9.62 11.74
C ALA A 31 -1.16 -11.08 11.85
N GLU A 32 -2.16 -11.50 11.09
CA GLU A 32 -2.64 -12.87 11.02
C GLU A 32 -1.59 -13.83 10.47
N ALA A 33 -0.74 -13.37 9.53
CA ALA A 33 0.42 -14.11 9.04
C ALA A 33 1.59 -14.19 10.04
N GLY A 34 1.49 -13.50 11.20
CA GLY A 34 2.44 -13.61 12.32
C GLY A 34 3.41 -12.44 12.47
N ALA A 35 3.31 -11.39 11.66
CA ALA A 35 4.16 -10.21 11.80
C ALA A 35 3.74 -9.35 13.01
N ASP A 36 4.70 -8.68 13.64
CA ASP A 36 4.46 -7.49 14.45
C ASP A 36 4.20 -6.31 13.50
N VAL A 37 3.11 -5.56 13.69
CA VAL A 37 2.69 -4.59 12.68
C VAL A 37 2.46 -3.21 13.28
N VAL A 38 3.07 -2.20 12.70
CA VAL A 38 2.87 -0.79 13.04
C VAL A 38 2.09 -0.10 11.94
N ALA A 39 0.84 0.25 12.24
CA ALA A 39 -0.02 1.03 11.36
C ALA A 39 0.15 2.52 11.63
N THR A 40 0.46 3.31 10.60
CA THR A 40 0.62 4.76 10.78
C THR A 40 -0.40 5.55 9.97
N SER A 41 -0.83 6.67 10.51
CA SER A 41 -1.60 7.71 9.83
C SER A 41 -1.50 9.03 10.60
N ARG A 42 -2.11 10.09 10.06
CA ARG A 42 -2.15 11.41 10.71
C ARG A 42 -3.15 11.52 11.86
N ARG A 43 -4.04 10.54 12.02
CA ARG A 43 -5.16 10.60 12.98
C ARG A 43 -4.89 9.68 14.17
N GLN A 44 -4.59 10.27 15.33
CA GLN A 44 -4.27 9.55 16.57
C GLN A 44 -5.33 8.49 16.91
N ALA A 45 -6.62 8.86 16.93
CA ALA A 45 -7.68 7.94 17.30
C ALA A 45 -7.74 6.67 16.40
N GLN A 46 -7.40 6.81 15.12
CA GLN A 46 -7.37 5.65 14.21
C GLN A 46 -6.11 4.81 14.40
N VAL A 47 -4.98 5.44 14.75
CA VAL A 47 -3.75 4.73 15.14
C VAL A 47 -4.01 3.89 16.37
N GLU A 48 -4.65 4.45 17.42
CA GLU A 48 -5.02 3.74 18.64
C GLU A 48 -5.94 2.53 18.36
N ALA A 49 -7.00 2.74 17.59
CA ALA A 49 -7.94 1.67 17.26
C ALA A 49 -7.28 0.53 16.48
N THR A 50 -6.41 0.88 15.50
CA THR A 50 -5.73 -0.15 14.70
C THR A 50 -4.64 -0.86 15.50
N ALA A 51 -3.96 -0.16 16.41
CA ALA A 51 -3.01 -0.78 17.32
C ALA A 51 -3.71 -1.82 18.23
N ALA A 52 -4.89 -1.49 18.77
CA ALA A 52 -5.69 -2.43 19.55
C ALA A 52 -6.10 -3.68 18.73
N ASP A 53 -6.42 -3.50 17.43
CA ASP A 53 -6.71 -4.65 16.54
C ASP A 53 -5.49 -5.57 16.36
N VAL A 54 -4.29 -5.01 16.26
CA VAL A 54 -3.03 -5.78 16.16
C VAL A 54 -2.74 -6.53 17.45
N GLU A 55 -2.89 -5.86 18.60
CA GLU A 55 -2.72 -6.46 19.93
C GLU A 55 -3.72 -7.59 20.19
N ALA A 56 -4.99 -7.43 19.77
CA ALA A 56 -6.01 -8.47 19.86
C ALA A 56 -5.67 -9.72 19.04
N ARG A 57 -4.82 -9.60 18.02
CA ARG A 57 -4.27 -10.73 17.24
C ARG A 57 -3.00 -11.33 17.85
N GLY A 58 -2.62 -10.90 19.05
CA GLY A 58 -1.43 -11.38 19.75
C GLY A 58 -0.12 -10.91 19.13
N ARG A 59 -0.12 -9.79 18.40
CA ARG A 59 1.08 -9.21 17.77
C ARG A 59 1.48 -7.92 18.48
N ARG A 60 2.80 -7.63 18.46
CA ARG A 60 3.32 -6.38 19.00
C ARG A 60 3.06 -5.24 18.01
N THR A 61 2.90 -4.04 18.53
CA THR A 61 2.76 -2.80 17.76
C THR A 61 3.30 -1.61 18.54
N VAL A 62 3.41 -0.47 17.85
CA VAL A 62 3.70 0.84 18.45
C VAL A 62 2.71 1.85 17.88
N ARG A 63 2.22 2.74 18.73
CA ARG A 63 1.30 3.81 18.34
C ARG A 63 2.09 4.97 17.75
N VAL A 64 2.05 5.12 16.43
CA VAL A 64 2.85 6.12 15.73
C VAL A 64 1.97 6.95 14.80
N VAL A 65 1.81 8.23 15.13
CA VAL A 65 1.24 9.22 14.20
C VAL A 65 2.33 9.61 13.21
N CYS A 66 2.00 9.58 11.90
CA CYS A 66 2.96 9.90 10.85
C CYS A 66 2.27 10.54 9.65
N ASP A 67 2.86 11.63 9.16
CA ASP A 67 2.51 12.25 7.88
C ASP A 67 3.61 11.95 6.85
N VAL A 68 3.22 11.26 5.77
CA VAL A 68 4.16 10.90 4.68
C VAL A 68 4.65 12.11 3.88
N THR A 69 3.97 13.25 4.00
CA THR A 69 4.40 14.50 3.35
C THR A 69 5.52 15.20 4.11
N ASP A 70 5.76 14.80 5.35
CA ASP A 70 6.84 15.30 6.21
C ASP A 70 7.91 14.23 6.44
N ARG A 71 9.14 14.48 5.98
CA ARG A 71 10.29 13.60 6.17
C ARG A 71 10.64 13.42 7.65
N GLY A 72 10.61 14.49 8.45
CA GLY A 72 10.92 14.43 9.87
C GLY A 72 9.92 13.54 10.63
N SER A 73 8.65 13.59 10.26
CA SER A 73 7.61 12.69 10.78
C SER A 73 7.90 11.23 10.49
N LEU A 74 8.36 10.91 9.25
CA LEU A 74 8.76 9.55 8.87
C LEU A 74 10.02 9.08 9.61
N GLU A 75 11.02 9.94 9.79
CA GLU A 75 12.24 9.63 10.52
C GLU A 75 11.95 9.35 12.00
N SER A 76 11.14 10.18 12.64
CA SER A 76 10.67 9.96 14.01
C SER A 76 9.90 8.65 14.14
N ALA A 77 9.03 8.34 13.17
CA ALA A 77 8.29 7.08 13.15
C ALA A 77 9.23 5.87 13.05
N ARG A 78 10.23 5.92 12.17
CA ARG A 78 11.27 4.88 12.06
C ARG A 78 11.98 4.67 13.38
N ASP A 79 12.43 5.74 14.03
CA ASP A 79 13.22 5.65 15.25
C ASP A 79 12.41 5.05 16.41
N LEU A 80 11.13 5.43 16.54
CA LEU A 80 10.22 4.82 17.52
C LEU A 80 10.02 3.31 17.25
N VAL A 81 9.85 2.92 15.99
CA VAL A 81 9.70 1.49 15.63
C VAL A 81 10.97 0.72 15.94
N LEU A 82 12.13 1.25 15.56
CA LEU A 82 13.42 0.61 15.83
C LEU A 82 13.71 0.49 17.33
N ALA A 83 13.40 1.52 18.11
CA ALA A 83 13.57 1.49 19.56
C ALA A 83 12.69 0.45 20.26
N ALA A 84 11.43 0.30 19.81
CA ALA A 84 10.47 -0.59 20.46
C ALA A 84 10.51 -2.04 19.95
N LEU A 85 10.73 -2.24 18.64
CA LEU A 85 10.64 -3.54 17.97
C LEU A 85 11.97 -4.03 17.41
N GLY A 86 13.01 -3.20 17.43
CA GLY A 86 14.41 -3.55 17.10
C GLY A 86 14.72 -3.61 15.60
N ARG A 87 13.69 -3.65 14.72
CA ARG A 87 13.89 -3.81 13.27
C ARG A 87 12.69 -3.35 12.45
N VAL A 88 12.89 -3.19 11.16
CA VAL A 88 11.82 -3.11 10.15
C VAL A 88 12.18 -4.05 9.01
N ASP A 89 11.33 -5.04 8.74
CA ASP A 89 11.54 -6.04 7.68
C ASP A 89 10.67 -5.76 6.46
N ILE A 90 9.49 -5.22 6.70
CA ILE A 90 8.46 -5.02 5.70
C ILE A 90 7.98 -3.57 5.77
N LEU A 91 7.92 -2.91 4.62
CA LEU A 91 7.27 -1.61 4.46
C LEU A 91 6.14 -1.75 3.45
N VAL A 92 4.92 -1.33 3.84
CA VAL A 92 3.80 -1.20 2.91
C VAL A 92 3.42 0.28 2.78
N ASN A 93 3.55 0.83 1.58
CA ASN A 93 3.18 2.21 1.28
C ASN A 93 1.75 2.27 0.75
N CYS A 94 0.79 2.51 1.67
CA CYS A 94 -0.63 2.58 1.35
C CYS A 94 -1.24 3.98 1.56
N ALA A 95 -0.48 4.94 2.09
CA ALA A 95 -0.93 6.33 2.21
C ALA A 95 -1.22 6.91 0.82
N GLY A 96 -2.37 7.55 0.67
CA GLY A 96 -2.77 8.13 -0.60
C GLY A 96 -3.99 9.03 -0.49
N ARG A 97 -4.15 9.87 -1.50
CA ARG A 97 -5.32 10.73 -1.68
C ARG A 97 -5.70 10.81 -3.15
N THR A 98 -6.94 11.15 -3.41
CA THR A 98 -7.47 11.42 -4.74
C THR A 98 -8.41 12.61 -4.70
N LYS A 99 -8.60 13.25 -5.84
CA LYS A 99 -9.67 14.22 -6.08
C LYS A 99 -10.24 13.93 -7.46
N ARG A 100 -11.55 13.78 -7.55
CA ARG A 100 -12.26 13.65 -8.82
C ARG A 100 -12.65 15.03 -9.31
N GLN A 101 -12.10 15.42 -10.46
CA GLN A 101 -12.37 16.71 -11.10
C GLN A 101 -11.99 16.66 -12.58
N PRO A 102 -12.71 17.32 -13.50
CA PRO A 102 -12.26 17.51 -14.87
C PRO A 102 -10.85 18.12 -14.89
N THR A 103 -9.99 17.62 -15.75
CA THR A 103 -8.57 18.05 -15.78
C THR A 103 -8.43 19.54 -16.11
N LEU A 104 -9.33 20.07 -16.93
CA LEU A 104 -9.35 21.50 -17.28
C LEU A 104 -9.50 22.41 -16.05
N ASP A 105 -10.29 21.95 -15.05
CA ASP A 105 -10.63 22.73 -13.85
C ASP A 105 -9.77 22.37 -12.64
N MET A 106 -8.82 21.42 -12.79
CA MET A 106 -7.98 20.95 -11.70
C MET A 106 -6.98 22.04 -11.27
N ASP A 107 -7.09 22.45 -10.00
CA ASP A 107 -6.13 23.39 -9.39
C ASP A 107 -4.76 22.73 -9.26
N GLU A 108 -3.69 23.47 -9.59
CA GLU A 108 -2.33 23.00 -9.42
C GLU A 108 -1.96 22.68 -7.97
N ALA A 109 -2.55 23.35 -7.00
CA ALA A 109 -2.33 23.05 -5.59
C ALA A 109 -2.84 21.66 -5.22
N ASP A 110 -4.03 21.28 -5.71
CA ASP A 110 -4.57 19.93 -5.53
C ASP A 110 -3.74 18.88 -6.28
N TRP A 111 -3.32 19.22 -7.50
CA TRP A 111 -2.42 18.37 -8.29
C TRP A 111 -1.12 18.08 -7.51
N ARG A 112 -0.45 19.12 -7.04
CA ARG A 112 0.80 19.02 -6.25
C ARG A 112 0.58 18.23 -4.96
N ALA A 113 -0.52 18.46 -4.25
CA ALA A 113 -0.83 17.76 -3.00
C ALA A 113 -1.10 16.25 -3.22
N ILE A 114 -1.68 15.86 -4.37
CA ILE A 114 -1.83 14.45 -4.75
C ILE A 114 -0.48 13.83 -5.04
N LEU A 115 0.38 14.47 -5.83
CA LEU A 115 1.73 13.98 -6.13
C LEU A 115 2.59 13.93 -4.87
N ASP A 116 2.53 14.93 -4.02
CA ASP A 116 3.31 14.97 -2.77
C ASP A 116 2.94 13.81 -1.84
N THR A 117 1.64 13.55 -1.65
CA THR A 117 1.20 12.42 -0.81
C THR A 117 1.52 11.08 -1.47
N ASN A 118 1.08 10.87 -2.72
CA ASN A 118 1.07 9.54 -3.34
C ASN A 118 2.45 9.11 -3.86
N LEU A 119 3.23 10.03 -4.42
CA LEU A 119 4.52 9.74 -5.04
C LEU A 119 5.68 10.11 -4.12
N LEU A 120 5.81 11.38 -3.73
CA LEU A 120 6.92 11.81 -2.89
C LEU A 120 6.84 11.21 -1.49
N GLY A 121 5.64 11.06 -0.93
CA GLY A 121 5.42 10.36 0.34
C GLY A 121 5.86 8.91 0.28
N THR A 122 5.54 8.19 -0.81
CA THR A 122 6.05 6.83 -1.06
C THR A 122 7.57 6.80 -1.16
N LEU A 123 8.17 7.72 -1.93
CA LEU A 123 9.62 7.81 -2.05
C LEU A 123 10.30 8.09 -0.71
N ARG A 124 9.80 9.08 0.06
CA ARG A 124 10.33 9.41 1.39
C ARG A 124 10.27 8.20 2.33
N ALA A 125 9.13 7.51 2.39
CA ALA A 125 8.98 6.32 3.22
C ALA A 125 9.93 5.20 2.78
N CYS A 126 10.06 4.93 1.48
CA CYS A 126 11.05 3.98 0.96
C CYS A 126 12.48 4.36 1.40
N GLN A 127 12.88 5.62 1.28
CA GLN A 127 14.22 6.08 1.69
C GLN A 127 14.45 5.93 3.19
N VAL A 128 13.47 6.32 4.01
CA VAL A 128 13.59 6.34 5.47
C VAL A 128 13.62 4.92 6.05
N PHE A 129 12.65 4.08 5.68
CA PHE A 129 12.57 2.70 6.18
C PHE A 129 13.44 1.72 5.40
N GLY A 130 13.76 2.01 4.14
CA GLY A 130 14.66 1.20 3.32
C GLY A 130 16.12 1.28 3.78
N ARG A 131 16.57 2.39 4.37
CA ARG A 131 17.95 2.54 4.86
C ARG A 131 18.35 1.41 5.82
N PRO A 132 17.66 1.15 6.95
CA PRO A 132 18.01 0.05 7.84
C PRO A 132 17.83 -1.33 7.20
N MET A 133 16.95 -1.50 6.21
CA MET A 133 16.82 -2.74 5.45
C MET A 133 18.06 -2.98 4.58
N LEU A 134 18.55 -1.94 3.88
CA LEU A 134 19.74 -2.00 3.04
C LEU A 134 21.03 -2.21 3.83
N GLU A 135 21.15 -1.62 5.02
CA GLU A 135 22.25 -1.82 5.95
C GLU A 135 22.30 -3.27 6.45
N ARG A 136 21.14 -3.88 6.68
CA ARG A 136 21.01 -5.28 7.11
C ARG A 136 21.12 -6.29 5.95
N GLY A 137 20.97 -5.86 4.70
CA GLY A 137 20.95 -6.73 3.53
C GLY A 137 19.67 -7.57 3.39
N SER A 138 18.54 -7.12 3.96
CA SER A 138 17.27 -7.85 3.88
C SER A 138 16.09 -6.94 4.10
N GLY A 139 15.09 -6.99 3.22
CA GLY A 139 13.83 -6.24 3.34
C GLY A 139 12.81 -6.55 2.25
N ARG A 140 11.55 -6.20 2.50
CA ARG A 140 10.45 -6.30 1.55
C ARG A 140 9.68 -4.98 1.53
N ILE A 141 9.53 -4.37 0.37
CA ILE A 141 8.75 -3.14 0.19
C ILE A 141 7.60 -3.44 -0.76
N VAL A 142 6.38 -3.09 -0.34
CA VAL A 142 5.17 -3.24 -1.14
C VAL A 142 4.50 -1.88 -1.29
N ASN A 143 4.52 -1.32 -2.49
CA ASN A 143 3.86 -0.06 -2.81
C ASN A 143 2.42 -0.32 -3.28
N ILE A 144 1.48 0.55 -2.93
CA ILE A 144 0.13 0.47 -3.47
C ILE A 144 0.01 1.37 -4.70
N ALA A 145 0.04 0.73 -5.87
CA ALA A 145 -0.24 1.30 -7.17
C ALA A 145 -1.77 1.41 -7.42
N SER A 146 -2.25 1.22 -8.64
CA SER A 146 -3.68 1.28 -9.01
C SER A 146 -3.90 0.75 -10.42
N LEU A 147 -5.17 0.47 -10.79
CA LEU A 147 -5.58 0.41 -12.20
C LEU A 147 -5.14 1.64 -12.99
N GLY A 148 -5.16 2.83 -12.35
CA GLY A 148 -4.68 4.08 -12.94
C GLY A 148 -3.20 4.09 -13.29
N SER A 149 -2.43 3.07 -12.92
CA SER A 149 -1.05 2.88 -13.40
C SER A 149 -0.99 2.30 -14.82
N PHE A 150 -2.07 1.71 -15.33
CA PHE A 150 -2.13 1.00 -16.61
C PHE A 150 -3.14 1.59 -17.58
N VAL A 151 -4.27 2.09 -17.06
CA VAL A 151 -5.37 2.66 -17.86
C VAL A 151 -5.80 4.00 -17.30
N ALA A 152 -6.35 4.85 -18.15
CA ALA A 152 -6.93 6.11 -17.74
C ALA A 152 -8.27 5.87 -17.02
N LEU A 153 -8.48 6.61 -15.94
CA LEU A 153 -9.75 6.67 -15.21
C LEU A 153 -10.28 8.10 -15.31
N TYR A 154 -11.57 8.23 -15.64
CA TYR A 154 -12.23 9.50 -15.91
C TYR A 154 -12.18 10.45 -14.70
N GLU A 155 -11.76 11.69 -14.92
CA GLU A 155 -11.69 12.79 -13.95
C GLU A 155 -10.76 12.57 -12.74
N VAL A 156 -9.76 11.70 -12.84
CA VAL A 156 -8.76 11.48 -11.79
C VAL A 156 -7.33 11.50 -12.34
N ALA A 157 -7.03 12.42 -13.25
CA ALA A 157 -5.75 12.49 -13.98
C ALA A 157 -4.55 12.58 -13.04
N ALA A 158 -4.56 13.48 -12.03
CA ALA A 158 -3.46 13.63 -11.08
C ALA A 158 -3.21 12.33 -10.26
N TYR A 159 -4.29 11.66 -9.85
CA TYR A 159 -4.18 10.37 -9.16
C TYR A 159 -3.56 9.31 -10.07
N SER A 160 -4.07 9.14 -11.29
CA SER A 160 -3.56 8.15 -12.25
C SER A 160 -2.08 8.41 -12.58
N ALA A 161 -1.71 9.67 -12.84
CA ALA A 161 -0.32 10.05 -13.05
C ALA A 161 0.57 9.70 -11.83
N SER A 162 0.11 9.99 -10.60
CA SER A 162 0.85 9.64 -9.39
C SER A 162 1.05 8.13 -9.24
N LYS A 163 0.03 7.32 -9.58
CA LYS A 163 0.08 5.86 -9.45
C LYS A 163 0.90 5.19 -10.57
N ALA A 164 0.91 5.75 -11.77
CA ALA A 164 1.83 5.36 -12.83
C ALA A 164 3.30 5.64 -12.44
N ALA A 165 3.55 6.81 -11.83
CA ALA A 165 4.88 7.14 -11.31
C ALA A 165 5.31 6.23 -10.15
N VAL A 166 4.41 5.81 -9.24
CA VAL A 166 4.70 4.83 -8.19
C VAL A 166 5.07 3.46 -8.79
N ALA A 167 4.39 3.02 -9.85
CA ALA A 167 4.75 1.79 -10.55
C ALA A 167 6.16 1.87 -11.18
N SER A 168 6.51 2.99 -11.80
CA SER A 168 7.86 3.23 -12.32
C SER A 168 8.91 3.29 -11.21
N LEU A 169 8.64 4.03 -10.12
CA LEU A 169 9.51 4.10 -8.95
C LEU A 169 9.77 2.72 -8.35
N THR A 170 8.76 1.87 -8.27
CA THR A 170 8.88 0.48 -7.77
C THR A 170 9.94 -0.30 -8.55
N LYS A 171 9.91 -0.21 -9.89
CA LYS A 171 10.89 -0.89 -10.76
C LYS A 171 12.31 -0.33 -10.58
N SER A 172 12.45 1.00 -10.47
CA SER A 172 13.75 1.64 -10.26
C SER A 172 14.37 1.20 -8.93
N LEU A 173 13.59 1.24 -7.83
CA LEU A 173 14.07 0.81 -6.52
C LEU A 173 14.37 -0.71 -6.48
N ALA A 174 13.59 -1.53 -7.16
CA ALA A 174 13.84 -2.97 -7.29
C ALA A 174 15.19 -3.25 -7.96
N LEU A 175 15.52 -2.49 -9.00
CA LEU A 175 16.80 -2.63 -9.71
C LEU A 175 17.98 -2.19 -8.85
N GLU A 176 17.86 -1.06 -8.15
CA GLU A 176 18.93 -0.49 -7.33
C GLU A 176 19.17 -1.27 -6.02
N TRP A 177 18.10 -1.76 -5.39
CA TRP A 177 18.13 -2.32 -4.03
C TRP A 177 18.11 -3.85 -4.00
N GLY A 178 17.68 -4.50 -5.09
CA GLY A 178 17.67 -5.95 -5.23
C GLY A 178 19.04 -6.59 -4.97
N PRO A 179 20.16 -6.10 -5.55
CA PRO A 179 21.49 -6.61 -5.28
C PRO A 179 21.94 -6.47 -3.81
N ARG A 180 21.25 -5.62 -3.05
CA ARG A 180 21.47 -5.39 -1.63
C ARG A 180 20.47 -6.13 -0.72
N GLY A 181 19.72 -7.10 -1.26
CA GLY A 181 18.81 -7.97 -0.51
C GLY A 181 17.43 -7.36 -0.18
N VAL A 182 17.06 -6.23 -0.80
CA VAL A 182 15.74 -5.60 -0.60
C VAL A 182 14.91 -5.74 -1.86
N ASN A 183 13.82 -6.53 -1.79
CA ASN A 183 12.86 -6.64 -2.89
C ASN A 183 11.82 -5.51 -2.79
N VAL A 184 11.54 -4.90 -3.92
CA VAL A 184 10.55 -3.82 -4.03
C VAL A 184 9.51 -4.19 -5.09
N ASN A 185 8.25 -4.34 -4.66
CA ASN A 185 7.14 -4.69 -5.53
C ASN A 185 5.96 -3.75 -5.29
N ALA A 186 4.94 -3.84 -6.11
CA ALA A 186 3.69 -3.12 -5.89
C ALA A 186 2.48 -4.03 -6.07
N ILE A 187 1.38 -3.64 -5.44
CA ILE A 187 0.04 -4.17 -5.73
C ILE A 187 -0.71 -3.07 -6.49
N ALA A 188 -1.38 -3.44 -7.56
CA ALA A 188 -2.30 -2.57 -8.29
C ALA A 188 -3.75 -3.04 -8.04
N PRO A 189 -4.44 -2.46 -7.06
CA PRO A 189 -5.82 -2.81 -6.78
C PRO A 189 -6.77 -2.41 -7.92
N GLY A 190 -7.78 -3.25 -8.16
CA GLY A 190 -8.98 -2.90 -8.87
C GLY A 190 -9.86 -1.92 -8.11
N VAL A 191 -11.17 -2.09 -8.20
CA VAL A 191 -12.13 -1.23 -7.52
C VAL A 191 -12.58 -1.88 -6.22
N PHE A 192 -12.18 -1.28 -5.11
CA PHE A 192 -12.49 -1.69 -3.75
C PHE A 192 -13.20 -0.53 -3.03
N PRO A 193 -14.48 -0.65 -2.66
CA PRO A 193 -15.18 0.37 -1.89
C PRO A 193 -14.54 0.57 -0.51
N THR A 194 -14.22 1.81 -0.21
CA THR A 194 -13.67 2.26 1.07
C THR A 194 -14.38 3.56 1.46
N ASP A 195 -14.21 4.05 2.66
CA ASP A 195 -14.78 5.33 3.08
C ASP A 195 -14.35 6.50 2.17
N LEU A 196 -13.20 6.36 1.49
CA LEU A 196 -12.68 7.38 0.56
C LEU A 196 -13.49 7.47 -0.74
N ASN A 197 -14.05 6.38 -1.23
CA ASN A 197 -14.63 6.30 -2.58
C ASN A 197 -16.03 5.66 -2.65
N ARG A 198 -16.56 5.18 -1.53
CA ARG A 198 -17.84 4.46 -1.47
C ARG A 198 -18.97 5.24 -2.11
N SER A 199 -19.09 6.52 -1.77
CA SER A 199 -20.14 7.41 -2.31
C SER A 199 -20.02 7.65 -3.83
N LEU A 200 -18.87 7.44 -4.41
CA LEU A 200 -18.62 7.57 -5.86
C LEU A 200 -18.90 6.26 -6.62
N LEU A 201 -19.08 5.14 -5.90
CA LEU A 201 -19.19 3.79 -6.46
C LEU A 201 -20.56 3.16 -6.21
N GLU A 202 -20.98 3.07 -4.94
CA GLU A 202 -22.20 2.34 -4.58
C GLU A 202 -23.45 3.10 -5.03
N GLY A 203 -24.34 2.43 -5.76
CA GLY A 203 -25.58 2.99 -6.29
C GLY A 203 -25.41 4.01 -7.43
N THR A 204 -24.23 4.15 -8.01
CA THR A 204 -23.93 5.12 -9.08
C THR A 204 -23.75 4.45 -10.44
N GLY A 205 -24.01 5.19 -11.53
CA GLY A 205 -23.72 4.74 -12.90
C GLY A 205 -22.24 4.41 -13.10
N ARG A 206 -21.35 5.17 -12.45
CA ARG A 206 -19.90 4.89 -12.47
C ARG A 206 -19.56 3.54 -11.81
N GLY A 207 -20.19 3.23 -10.69
CA GLY A 207 -20.02 1.94 -10.03
C GLY A 207 -20.53 0.79 -10.88
N GLN A 208 -21.67 0.95 -11.54
CA GLN A 208 -22.21 -0.04 -12.48
C GLN A 208 -21.29 -0.27 -13.67
N GLU A 209 -20.69 0.77 -14.23
CA GLU A 209 -19.69 0.65 -15.31
C GLU A 209 -18.47 -0.15 -14.85
N PHE A 210 -17.93 0.14 -13.66
CA PHE A 210 -16.81 -0.63 -13.12
C PHE A 210 -17.16 -2.11 -12.94
N ILE A 211 -18.35 -2.42 -12.39
CA ILE A 211 -18.82 -3.80 -12.23
C ILE A 211 -18.99 -4.47 -13.60
N ALA A 212 -19.57 -3.79 -14.57
CA ALA A 212 -19.78 -4.32 -15.92
C ALA A 212 -18.46 -4.66 -16.63
N ARG A 213 -17.41 -3.86 -16.40
CA ARG A 213 -16.07 -4.08 -16.96
C ARG A 213 -15.22 -5.06 -16.18
N THR A 214 -15.62 -5.43 -14.97
CA THR A 214 -14.91 -6.41 -14.16
C THR A 214 -15.46 -7.81 -14.43
N PRO A 215 -14.67 -8.78 -14.95
CA PRO A 215 -15.14 -10.16 -15.22
C PRO A 215 -15.80 -10.84 -14.04
N LEU A 216 -15.31 -10.65 -12.81
CA LEU A 216 -15.93 -11.18 -11.59
C LEU A 216 -17.24 -10.49 -11.20
N ARG A 217 -17.72 -9.48 -11.96
CA ARG A 217 -19.03 -8.81 -11.81
C ARG A 217 -19.33 -8.27 -10.42
N ARG A 218 -18.32 -7.87 -9.70
CA ARG A 218 -18.43 -7.25 -8.37
C ARG A 218 -17.24 -6.35 -8.06
N PHE A 219 -17.40 -5.53 -7.05
CA PHE A 219 -16.27 -4.88 -6.40
C PHE A 219 -15.45 -5.90 -5.60
N GLY A 220 -14.17 -5.61 -5.41
CA GLY A 220 -13.33 -6.35 -4.47
C GLY A 220 -13.67 -5.99 -3.01
N ARG A 221 -13.50 -6.96 -2.11
CA ARG A 221 -13.47 -6.71 -0.67
C ARG A 221 -12.03 -6.42 -0.26
N VAL A 222 -11.82 -5.42 0.60
CA VAL A 222 -10.45 -4.96 0.96
C VAL A 222 -9.59 -6.09 1.55
N GLU A 223 -10.20 -7.08 2.20
CA GLU A 223 -9.55 -8.26 2.75
C GLU A 223 -8.91 -9.14 1.66
N GLU A 224 -9.43 -9.10 0.42
CA GLU A 224 -8.87 -9.87 -0.70
C GLU A 224 -7.50 -9.34 -1.17
N LEU A 225 -7.08 -8.14 -0.71
CA LEU A 225 -5.74 -7.61 -0.95
C LEU A 225 -4.70 -8.09 0.08
N ALA A 226 -5.15 -8.58 1.24
CA ALA A 226 -4.26 -9.02 2.31
C ALA A 226 -3.37 -10.19 1.87
N GLY A 227 -3.93 -11.18 1.16
CA GLY A 227 -3.17 -12.32 0.64
C GLY A 227 -2.03 -11.92 -0.31
N ALA A 228 -2.30 -10.97 -1.20
CA ALA A 228 -1.28 -10.43 -2.11
C ALA A 228 -0.16 -9.70 -1.34
N ALA A 229 -0.51 -8.92 -0.32
CA ALA A 229 0.46 -8.22 0.52
C ALA A 229 1.32 -9.20 1.33
N VAL A 230 0.71 -10.23 1.94
CA VAL A 230 1.41 -11.29 2.66
C VAL A 230 2.35 -12.05 1.73
N PHE A 231 1.90 -12.43 0.52
CA PHE A 231 2.76 -13.08 -0.47
C PHE A 231 3.99 -12.24 -0.79
N LEU A 232 3.82 -10.98 -1.20
CA LEU A 232 4.94 -10.10 -1.57
C LEU A 232 5.85 -9.75 -0.39
N ALA A 233 5.34 -9.80 0.84
CA ALA A 233 6.10 -9.55 2.08
C ALA A 233 6.87 -10.80 2.57
N SER A 234 6.55 -11.98 2.07
CA SER A 234 7.06 -13.27 2.55
C SER A 234 8.23 -13.80 1.73
N ASP A 235 8.81 -14.90 2.20
CA ASP A 235 9.87 -15.61 1.49
C ASP A 235 9.35 -16.38 0.25
N ALA A 236 8.04 -16.57 0.12
CA ALA A 236 7.41 -17.09 -1.10
C ALA A 236 7.66 -16.18 -2.32
N ALA A 237 7.86 -14.87 -2.09
CA ALA A 237 8.17 -13.88 -3.12
C ALA A 237 9.67 -13.55 -3.22
N SER A 238 10.56 -14.42 -2.72
CA SER A 238 12.02 -14.13 -2.66
C SER A 238 12.64 -13.84 -4.04
N PHE A 239 12.08 -14.38 -5.11
CA PHE A 239 12.52 -14.13 -6.50
C PHE A 239 11.59 -13.20 -7.29
N VAL A 240 10.62 -12.57 -6.61
CA VAL A 240 9.73 -11.54 -7.18
C VAL A 240 10.30 -10.18 -6.84
N ASN A 241 10.69 -9.39 -7.86
CA ASN A 241 11.28 -8.07 -7.66
C ASN A 241 10.96 -7.15 -8.85
N GLY A 242 10.45 -5.97 -8.58
CA GLY A 242 9.99 -5.01 -9.59
C GLY A 242 8.59 -5.30 -10.17
N GLU A 243 7.86 -6.27 -9.61
CA GLU A 243 6.54 -6.69 -10.07
C GLU A 243 5.46 -5.70 -9.62
N ILE A 244 4.48 -5.50 -10.52
CA ILE A 244 3.25 -4.75 -10.22
C ILE A 244 2.08 -5.76 -10.27
N LEU A 245 1.84 -6.42 -9.15
CA LEU A 245 0.83 -7.47 -9.03
C LEU A 245 -0.58 -6.88 -9.10
N VAL A 246 -1.29 -7.18 -10.17
CA VAL A 246 -2.68 -6.73 -10.36
C VAL A 246 -3.64 -7.60 -9.57
N VAL A 247 -4.53 -6.97 -8.80
CA VAL A 247 -5.60 -7.63 -8.02
C VAL A 247 -6.90 -6.88 -8.29
N ASP A 248 -7.61 -7.24 -9.36
CA ASP A 248 -8.66 -6.39 -9.95
C ASP A 248 -9.92 -7.14 -10.45
N GLY A 249 -10.01 -8.43 -10.14
CA GLY A 249 -11.13 -9.25 -10.63
C GLY A 249 -11.15 -9.45 -12.15
N GLY A 250 -10.00 -9.25 -12.81
CA GLY A 250 -9.82 -9.42 -14.27
C GLY A 250 -10.08 -8.16 -15.08
N PHE A 251 -10.25 -7.00 -14.45
CA PHE A 251 -10.54 -5.73 -15.15
C PHE A 251 -9.51 -5.42 -16.25
N LEU A 252 -8.21 -5.52 -15.96
CA LEU A 252 -7.14 -5.24 -16.93
C LEU A 252 -6.90 -6.39 -17.91
N ALA A 253 -7.29 -7.60 -17.57
CA ALA A 253 -7.16 -8.76 -18.47
C ALA A 253 -8.25 -8.80 -19.53
N SER A 254 -9.34 -8.05 -19.33
CA SER A 254 -10.52 -8.10 -20.20
C SER A 254 -10.43 -7.08 -21.34
N GLY A 255 -10.69 -7.53 -22.56
CA GLY A 255 -10.96 -6.65 -23.71
C GLY A 255 -12.45 -6.33 -23.85
N VAL A 256 -13.28 -7.36 -23.91
CA VAL A 256 -14.74 -7.26 -24.05
C VAL A 256 -15.39 -8.21 -23.04
N ASN A 257 -16.32 -7.69 -22.26
CA ASN A 257 -17.16 -8.48 -21.36
C ASN A 257 -18.59 -8.49 -21.94
N GLN A 258 -19.09 -9.64 -22.29
CA GLN A 258 -20.47 -9.80 -22.78
C GLN A 258 -21.49 -9.52 -21.69
#